data_ab9717f7ddf1ae13d8ad302fa65e4bf0
#
_entry.id   ab9717f7ddf1ae13d8ad302fa65e4bf0
#
_cell.length_a   1.000
_cell.length_b   1.000
_cell.length_c   1.000
_cell.angle_alpha   90.00
_cell.angle_beta   90.00
_cell.angle_gamma   90.00
#
_symmetry.space_group_name_H-M   'P 1'
#
loop_
_entity.id
_entity.type
_entity.pdbx_description
1 polymer ?
#
loop_
_entity_poly.entity_id
_entity_poly.type
_entity_poly.pdbx_seq_one_letter_code
_entity_poly.pdbx_strand_id
1 'polypeptide(L)'
;MTARLSRALPWLLLAALLAACAPTAKRVDVDPDLVAEEAKKQRSLALRTQMQRQARLTRIAYPILENAALLCKDKTRLTIGALYGNTWTFSPELRAIAAEELKLTDELTVMQVPPGSPGEIAGLKERDVLVALNGRPVPRGEFATKAFFEITQTELKAGVPVNVTVRRGEAEQTLVLNPDLICDYPVIVGPGDEVNAYADGSKVVIQKGLMRFAESDEEIALVVAHELAHNAMTHVQSQTTNYWLGSVVDILAAAYGINTGGLFGALAANYYSKDFEAEADYVGLYMLARAGHKVDDAPLFWRRLAAENPGSINQRGMLASHPTTPERFVAMEATIKEIEAKRAANQPLVPEVDRARAAAAEPAE
;
A
#
# COMPACT_ATOMS: atom_id res chain seq x y z
N MET A 1 -47.35 53.05 17.21
CA MET A 1 -47.43 51.56 17.08
C MET A 1 -46.78 51.00 15.80
N THR A 2 -46.14 51.80 14.98
CA THR A 2 -45.65 51.41 13.63
C THR A 2 -44.16 50.96 13.59
N ALA A 3 -43.38 51.21 14.61
CA ALA A 3 -41.92 50.91 14.58
C ALA A 3 -41.51 49.45 14.98
N ARG A 4 -42.44 48.64 15.51
CA ARG A 4 -42.14 47.24 15.87
C ARG A 4 -42.39 46.22 14.76
N LEU A 5 -43.24 46.55 13.76
CA LEU A 5 -43.50 45.66 12.62
C LEU A 5 -42.35 45.65 11.60
N SER A 6 -41.60 46.74 11.45
CA SER A 6 -40.51 46.82 10.48
C SER A 6 -39.27 45.97 10.86
N ARG A 7 -39.09 45.64 12.14
CA ARG A 7 -37.96 44.81 12.60
C ARG A 7 -38.21 43.32 12.51
N ALA A 8 -39.48 42.90 12.44
CA ALA A 8 -39.83 41.47 12.35
C ALA A 8 -39.89 40.95 10.90
N LEU A 9 -40.06 41.85 9.91
CA LEU A 9 -40.20 41.49 8.51
C LEU A 9 -38.98 40.77 7.91
N PRO A 10 -37.70 41.16 8.17
CA PRO A 10 -36.54 40.43 7.63
C PRO A 10 -36.37 39.05 8.25
N TRP A 11 -36.77 38.85 9.52
CA TRP A 11 -36.70 37.53 10.16
C TRP A 11 -37.80 36.59 9.66
N LEU A 12 -38.99 37.10 9.34
CA LEU A 12 -40.07 36.34 8.72
C LEU A 12 -39.73 35.93 7.28
N LEU A 13 -39.07 36.80 6.51
CA LEU A 13 -38.57 36.48 5.16
C LEU A 13 -37.44 35.45 5.19
N LEU A 14 -36.52 35.54 6.15
CA LEU A 14 -35.45 34.55 6.32
C LEU A 14 -36.02 33.18 6.73
N ALA A 15 -37.00 33.12 7.61
CA ALA A 15 -37.69 31.89 8.02
C ALA A 15 -38.49 31.27 6.86
N ALA A 16 -39.13 32.10 6.02
CA ALA A 16 -39.82 31.65 4.82
C ALA A 16 -38.88 31.08 3.75
N LEU A 17 -37.70 31.70 3.58
CA LEU A 17 -36.64 31.22 2.67
C LEU A 17 -36.06 29.88 3.15
N LEU A 18 -35.88 29.69 4.46
CA LEU A 18 -35.41 28.43 5.03
C LEU A 18 -36.45 27.31 4.92
N ALA A 19 -37.75 27.63 5.02
CA ALA A 19 -38.83 26.68 4.84
C ALA A 19 -39.03 26.25 3.38
N ALA A 20 -38.71 27.12 2.40
CA ALA A 20 -38.82 26.82 0.97
C ALA A 20 -37.75 25.82 0.46
N CYS A 21 -36.67 25.64 1.21
CA CYS A 21 -35.60 24.68 0.89
C CYS A 21 -35.83 23.27 1.52
N ALA A 22 -36.93 23.05 2.22
CA ALA A 22 -37.23 21.73 2.77
C ALA A 22 -37.52 20.75 1.62
N PRO A 23 -36.77 19.64 1.46
CA PRO A 23 -37.01 18.70 0.41
C PRO A 23 -38.41 18.06 0.59
N THR A 24 -39.26 18.21 -0.42
CA THR A 24 -40.60 17.60 -0.47
C THR A 24 -40.57 16.11 -0.86
N ALA A 25 -39.44 15.42 -0.62
CA ALA A 25 -39.30 14.02 -0.94
C ALA A 25 -40.20 13.18 -0.01
N LYS A 26 -41.06 12.38 -0.61
CA LYS A 26 -41.85 11.36 0.12
C LYS A 26 -40.87 10.27 0.58
N ARG A 27 -40.69 10.13 1.89
CA ARG A 27 -39.97 9.00 2.47
C ARG A 27 -40.96 7.88 2.76
N VAL A 28 -40.59 6.68 2.40
CA VAL A 28 -41.28 5.48 2.84
C VAL A 28 -40.89 5.25 4.30
N ASP A 29 -41.88 5.03 5.14
CA ASP A 29 -41.64 4.61 6.52
C ASP A 29 -41.08 3.18 6.52
N VAL A 30 -39.94 2.97 7.16
CA VAL A 30 -39.20 1.70 7.15
C VAL A 30 -39.00 1.23 8.58
N ASP A 31 -39.15 -0.07 8.77
CA ASP A 31 -38.95 -0.74 10.05
C ASP A 31 -37.46 -0.61 10.47
N PRO A 32 -37.17 -0.06 11.66
CA PRO A 32 -35.81 0.09 12.17
C PRO A 32 -35.02 -1.24 12.26
N ASP A 33 -35.68 -2.35 12.56
CA ASP A 33 -35.03 -3.66 12.66
C ASP A 33 -34.59 -4.17 11.28
N LEU A 34 -35.40 -3.95 10.24
CA LEU A 34 -35.02 -4.26 8.87
C LEU A 34 -33.86 -3.37 8.39
N VAL A 35 -33.82 -2.10 8.81
CA VAL A 35 -32.69 -1.19 8.51
C VAL A 35 -31.41 -1.69 9.18
N ALA A 36 -31.48 -2.15 10.42
CA ALA A 36 -30.34 -2.68 11.14
C ALA A 36 -29.81 -3.98 10.50
N GLU A 37 -30.70 -4.87 10.08
CA GLU A 37 -30.34 -6.10 9.35
C GLU A 37 -29.67 -5.78 8.02
N GLU A 38 -30.23 -4.86 7.25
CA GLU A 38 -29.66 -4.45 5.98
C GLU A 38 -28.27 -3.80 6.16
N ALA A 39 -28.09 -2.97 7.17
CA ALA A 39 -26.81 -2.39 7.52
C ALA A 39 -25.76 -3.46 7.90
N LYS A 40 -26.17 -4.56 8.54
CA LYS A 40 -25.28 -5.71 8.81
C LYS A 40 -24.87 -6.40 7.51
N LYS A 41 -25.82 -6.66 6.59
CA LYS A 41 -25.55 -7.27 5.27
C LYS A 41 -24.58 -6.43 4.46
N GLN A 42 -24.75 -5.11 4.44
CA GLN A 42 -23.84 -4.18 3.73
C GLN A 42 -22.43 -4.22 4.31
N ARG A 43 -22.27 -4.23 5.64
CA ARG A 43 -20.97 -4.34 6.30
C ARG A 43 -20.31 -5.68 6.05
N SER A 44 -21.04 -6.79 6.06
CA SER A 44 -20.55 -8.12 5.71
C SER A 44 -20.02 -8.15 4.26
N LEU A 45 -20.78 -7.59 3.32
CA LEU A 45 -20.37 -7.50 1.91
C LEU A 45 -19.10 -6.65 1.75
N ALA A 46 -19.05 -5.49 2.43
CA ALA A 46 -17.89 -4.61 2.40
C ALA A 46 -16.63 -5.31 2.94
N LEU A 47 -16.74 -6.02 4.07
CA LEU A 47 -15.63 -6.79 4.64
C LEU A 47 -15.14 -7.87 3.67
N ARG A 48 -16.05 -8.69 3.14
CA ARG A 48 -15.66 -9.75 2.16
C ARG A 48 -14.98 -9.17 0.93
N THR A 49 -15.51 -8.08 0.38
CA THR A 49 -14.92 -7.41 -0.78
C THR A 49 -13.53 -6.86 -0.47
N GLN A 50 -13.33 -6.27 0.72
CA GLN A 50 -12.01 -5.79 1.16
C GLN A 50 -11.02 -6.95 1.30
N MET A 51 -11.44 -8.06 1.91
CA MET A 51 -10.60 -9.26 2.06
C MET A 51 -10.21 -9.86 0.70
N GLN A 52 -11.14 -9.93 -0.26
CA GLN A 52 -10.86 -10.40 -1.62
C GLN A 52 -9.84 -9.52 -2.35
N ARG A 53 -9.96 -8.18 -2.22
CA ARG A 53 -8.98 -7.25 -2.80
C ARG A 53 -7.62 -7.41 -2.16
N GLN A 54 -7.56 -7.52 -0.82
CA GLN A 54 -6.30 -7.75 -0.13
C GLN A 54 -5.67 -9.10 -0.53
N ALA A 55 -6.48 -10.16 -0.68
CA ALA A 55 -6.01 -11.45 -1.14
C ALA A 55 -5.41 -11.39 -2.56
N ARG A 56 -6.10 -10.70 -3.48
CA ARG A 56 -5.58 -10.45 -4.83
C ARG A 56 -4.25 -9.70 -4.77
N LEU A 57 -4.19 -8.61 -4.00
CA LEU A 57 -2.98 -7.79 -3.87
C LEU A 57 -1.83 -8.57 -3.24
N THR A 58 -2.08 -9.36 -2.20
CA THR A 58 -1.06 -10.19 -1.53
C THR A 58 -0.46 -11.22 -2.49
N ARG A 59 -1.30 -11.89 -3.30
CA ARG A 59 -0.84 -12.85 -4.31
C ARG A 59 0.08 -12.20 -5.34
N ILE A 60 -0.22 -10.96 -5.74
CA ILE A 60 0.58 -10.20 -6.71
C ILE A 60 1.87 -9.69 -6.07
N ALA A 61 1.79 -9.16 -4.85
CA ALA A 61 2.90 -8.50 -4.20
C ALA A 61 3.95 -9.45 -3.63
N TYR A 62 3.55 -10.66 -3.17
CA TYR A 62 4.45 -11.58 -2.49
C TYR A 62 5.69 -11.93 -3.32
N PRO A 63 5.57 -12.41 -4.58
CA PRO A 63 6.72 -12.72 -5.41
C PRO A 63 7.61 -11.50 -5.68
N ILE A 64 7.04 -10.28 -5.72
CA ILE A 64 7.81 -9.05 -5.89
C ILE A 64 8.63 -8.77 -4.63
N LEU A 65 8.02 -8.86 -3.43
CA LEU A 65 8.71 -8.63 -2.15
C LEU A 65 9.84 -9.64 -1.92
N GLU A 66 9.64 -10.91 -2.28
CA GLU A 66 10.63 -11.97 -2.18
C GLU A 66 11.80 -11.73 -3.14
N ASN A 67 11.52 -11.59 -4.42
CA ASN A 67 12.56 -11.48 -5.45
C ASN A 67 13.26 -10.12 -5.46
N ALA A 68 12.68 -9.09 -4.85
CA ALA A 68 13.28 -7.79 -4.65
C ALA A 68 14.10 -7.68 -3.34
N ALA A 69 14.16 -8.69 -2.49
CA ALA A 69 14.80 -8.62 -1.18
C ALA A 69 16.24 -8.07 -1.23
N LEU A 70 17.02 -8.46 -2.25
CA LEU A 70 18.38 -7.95 -2.46
C LEU A 70 18.45 -6.43 -2.72
N LEU A 71 17.36 -5.83 -3.22
CA LEU A 71 17.28 -4.41 -3.54
C LEU A 71 16.75 -3.58 -2.34
N CYS A 72 16.19 -4.24 -1.32
CA CYS A 72 15.64 -3.58 -0.13
C CYS A 72 16.68 -3.34 0.99
N LYS A 73 17.94 -3.70 0.77
CA LYS A 73 19.05 -3.48 1.71
C LYS A 73 18.74 -3.97 3.13
N ASP A 74 18.82 -3.09 4.13
CA ASP A 74 18.56 -3.39 5.53
C ASP A 74 17.07 -3.54 5.88
N LYS A 75 16.17 -3.22 4.93
CA LYS A 75 14.72 -3.31 5.08
C LYS A 75 14.20 -4.65 4.57
N THR A 76 14.70 -5.73 5.17
CA THR A 76 14.29 -7.10 4.89
C THR A 76 13.91 -7.82 6.16
N ARG A 77 13.06 -8.85 6.03
CA ARG A 77 12.71 -9.74 7.13
C ARG A 77 12.48 -11.15 6.65
N LEU A 78 12.65 -12.11 7.54
CA LEU A 78 12.23 -13.50 7.30
C LEU A 78 10.73 -13.66 7.55
N THR A 79 10.10 -14.53 6.79
CA THR A 79 8.66 -14.81 6.88
C THR A 79 8.36 -16.29 6.77
N ILE A 80 7.26 -16.70 7.40
CA ILE A 80 6.66 -18.03 7.19
C ILE A 80 5.77 -18.08 5.94
N GLY A 81 5.62 -16.96 5.22
CA GLY A 81 4.82 -16.91 4.00
C GLY A 81 3.32 -17.02 4.25
N ALA A 82 2.79 -16.34 5.25
CA ALA A 82 1.37 -16.26 5.53
C ALA A 82 0.96 -14.91 6.09
N LEU A 83 -0.25 -14.46 5.75
CA LEU A 83 -0.94 -13.41 6.47
C LEU A 83 -1.82 -14.06 7.55
N TYR A 84 -1.73 -13.54 8.75
CA TYR A 84 -2.48 -14.02 9.90
C TYR A 84 -3.11 -12.86 10.67
N GLY A 85 -4.17 -13.14 11.37
CA GLY A 85 -4.88 -12.17 12.19
C GLY A 85 -5.92 -12.84 13.09
N ASN A 86 -6.58 -12.05 13.88
CA ASN A 86 -7.67 -12.45 14.77
C ASN A 86 -8.77 -11.38 14.75
N THR A 87 -9.78 -11.48 15.60
CA THR A 87 -10.86 -10.48 15.68
C THR A 87 -10.34 -9.07 15.99
N TRP A 88 -9.22 -8.93 16.70
CA TRP A 88 -8.61 -7.64 17.05
C TRP A 88 -7.86 -6.96 15.91
N THR A 89 -7.62 -7.68 14.82
CA THR A 89 -7.09 -7.11 13.57
C THR A 89 -8.07 -6.11 12.93
N PHE A 90 -9.35 -6.21 13.30
CA PHE A 90 -10.41 -5.37 12.75
C PHE A 90 -10.85 -4.26 13.72
N SER A 91 -11.38 -3.17 13.16
CA SER A 91 -11.95 -2.11 13.99
C SER A 91 -13.09 -2.62 14.87
N PRO A 92 -13.39 -1.99 16.01
CA PRO A 92 -14.44 -2.45 16.93
C PRO A 92 -15.77 -2.74 16.25
N GLU A 93 -16.15 -1.92 15.25
CA GLU A 93 -17.43 -2.04 14.52
C GLU A 93 -17.48 -3.27 13.60
N LEU A 94 -16.32 -3.78 13.19
CA LEU A 94 -16.19 -4.93 12.29
C LEU A 94 -15.88 -6.23 13.02
N ARG A 95 -15.47 -6.20 14.29
CA ARG A 95 -15.05 -7.41 15.03
C ARG A 95 -16.10 -8.52 15.06
N ALA A 96 -17.36 -8.16 15.37
CA ALA A 96 -18.46 -9.13 15.40
C ALA A 96 -18.70 -9.73 14.00
N ILE A 97 -18.64 -8.91 12.97
CA ILE A 97 -18.82 -9.36 11.58
C ILE A 97 -17.64 -10.23 11.14
N ALA A 98 -16.40 -9.85 11.49
CA ALA A 98 -15.21 -10.65 11.19
C ALA A 98 -15.24 -12.00 11.90
N ALA A 99 -15.68 -12.05 13.16
CA ALA A 99 -15.89 -13.31 13.89
C ALA A 99 -16.90 -14.22 13.19
N GLU A 100 -18.02 -13.66 12.74
CA GLU A 100 -19.08 -14.42 12.08
C GLU A 100 -18.71 -14.86 10.66
N GLU A 101 -18.19 -13.94 9.84
CA GLU A 101 -17.92 -14.17 8.41
C GLU A 101 -16.61 -14.93 8.16
N LEU A 102 -15.55 -14.58 8.89
CA LEU A 102 -14.24 -15.15 8.71
C LEU A 102 -13.93 -16.27 9.72
N LYS A 103 -14.86 -16.53 10.65
CA LYS A 103 -14.72 -17.53 11.73
C LYS A 103 -13.51 -17.26 12.62
N LEU A 104 -13.19 -15.98 12.85
CA LEU A 104 -12.08 -15.56 13.68
C LEU A 104 -12.47 -15.56 15.17
N THR A 105 -11.49 -15.88 15.98
CA THR A 105 -11.55 -15.79 17.45
C THR A 105 -10.49 -14.77 17.94
N ASP A 106 -10.06 -14.89 19.18
CA ASP A 106 -8.89 -14.18 19.72
C ASP A 106 -7.56 -14.87 19.40
N GLU A 107 -7.58 -16.07 18.79
CA GLU A 107 -6.41 -16.81 18.33
C GLU A 107 -5.97 -16.33 16.94
N LEU A 108 -4.66 -16.34 16.69
CA LEU A 108 -4.15 -16.00 15.36
C LEU A 108 -4.48 -17.11 14.37
N THR A 109 -5.24 -16.72 13.37
CA THR A 109 -5.70 -17.61 12.28
C THR A 109 -5.04 -17.18 10.98
N VAL A 110 -4.60 -18.13 10.18
CA VAL A 110 -4.09 -17.89 8.83
C VAL A 110 -5.21 -17.40 7.95
N MET A 111 -5.09 -16.17 7.47
CA MET A 111 -6.07 -15.50 6.63
C MET A 111 -5.77 -15.68 5.14
N GLN A 112 -4.48 -15.76 4.79
CA GLN A 112 -4.01 -15.94 3.42
C GLN A 112 -2.66 -16.66 3.41
N VAL A 113 -2.47 -17.50 2.38
CA VAL A 113 -1.18 -18.13 2.08
C VAL A 113 -0.84 -17.79 0.62
N PRO A 114 0.14 -16.90 0.37
CA PRO A 114 0.52 -16.55 -0.98
C PRO A 114 1.08 -17.74 -1.75
N PRO A 115 0.77 -17.89 -3.05
CA PRO A 115 1.37 -18.91 -3.90
C PRO A 115 2.90 -18.81 -3.93
N GLY A 116 3.59 -19.96 -3.93
CA GLY A 116 5.05 -20.06 -3.91
C GLY A 116 5.68 -19.83 -2.55
N SER A 117 4.93 -19.36 -1.55
CA SER A 117 5.46 -19.07 -0.22
C SER A 117 5.86 -20.32 0.58
N PRO A 118 6.75 -20.19 1.58
CA PRO A 118 7.09 -21.29 2.49
C PRO A 118 5.87 -21.95 3.13
N GLY A 119 4.87 -21.13 3.47
CA GLY A 119 3.62 -21.63 4.03
C GLY A 119 2.87 -22.53 3.06
N GLU A 120 2.73 -22.13 1.80
CA GLU A 120 2.08 -22.97 0.79
C GLU A 120 2.85 -24.26 0.55
N ILE A 121 4.16 -24.15 0.34
CA ILE A 121 5.04 -25.32 0.08
C ILE A 121 4.95 -26.34 1.22
N ALA A 122 4.89 -25.87 2.46
CA ALA A 122 4.76 -26.76 3.63
C ALA A 122 3.32 -27.25 3.90
N GLY A 123 2.34 -26.78 3.12
CA GLY A 123 0.94 -27.19 3.26
C GLY A 123 0.15 -26.44 4.31
N LEU A 124 0.61 -25.24 4.70
CA LEU A 124 -0.20 -24.30 5.49
C LEU A 124 -1.44 -23.88 4.69
N LYS A 125 -2.56 -23.72 5.35
CA LYS A 125 -3.85 -23.39 4.70
C LYS A 125 -4.55 -22.24 5.38
N GLU A 126 -5.37 -21.55 4.63
CA GLU A 126 -6.31 -20.60 5.20
C GLU A 126 -7.19 -21.28 6.26
N ARG A 127 -7.48 -20.57 7.33
CA ARG A 127 -8.19 -21.00 8.55
C ARG A 127 -7.39 -21.94 9.47
N ASP A 128 -6.14 -22.24 9.21
CA ASP A 128 -5.29 -22.85 10.22
C ASP A 128 -5.11 -21.89 11.39
N VAL A 129 -5.29 -22.36 12.59
CA VAL A 129 -4.99 -21.58 13.81
C VAL A 129 -3.54 -21.81 14.18
N LEU A 130 -2.75 -20.76 14.31
CA LEU A 130 -1.36 -20.83 14.72
C LEU A 130 -1.28 -21.15 16.21
N VAL A 131 -0.67 -22.27 16.57
CA VAL A 131 -0.58 -22.77 17.97
C VAL A 131 0.81 -22.50 18.55
N ALA A 132 1.88 -22.88 17.82
CA ALA A 132 3.25 -22.68 18.28
C ALA A 132 4.21 -22.48 17.10
N LEU A 133 5.33 -21.80 17.37
CA LEU A 133 6.49 -21.67 16.49
C LEU A 133 7.71 -22.22 17.23
N ASN A 134 8.36 -23.25 16.71
CA ASN A 134 9.45 -23.99 17.38
C ASN A 134 9.11 -24.40 18.83
N GLY A 135 7.85 -24.77 19.09
CA GLY A 135 7.35 -25.11 20.42
C GLY A 135 7.04 -23.91 21.31
N ARG A 136 7.35 -22.68 20.90
CA ARG A 136 6.96 -21.47 21.59
C ARG A 136 5.50 -21.14 21.30
N PRO A 137 4.61 -21.06 22.31
CA PRO A 137 3.19 -20.80 22.09
C PRO A 137 2.93 -19.46 21.40
N VAL A 138 1.96 -19.46 20.48
CA VAL A 138 1.49 -18.25 19.80
C VAL A 138 0.59 -17.46 20.75
N PRO A 139 0.82 -16.14 20.92
CA PRO A 139 -0.02 -15.28 21.76
C PRO A 139 -1.46 -15.17 21.25
N ARG A 140 -2.38 -14.81 22.16
CA ARG A 140 -3.81 -14.62 21.89
C ARG A 140 -4.24 -13.20 22.27
N GLY A 141 -5.39 -12.76 21.75
CA GLY A 141 -6.02 -11.49 22.11
C GLY A 141 -5.52 -10.29 21.33
N GLU A 142 -5.69 -9.11 21.91
CA GLU A 142 -5.49 -7.82 21.23
C GLU A 142 -4.08 -7.62 20.67
N PHE A 143 -3.05 -8.01 21.40
CA PHE A 143 -1.65 -7.81 21.02
C PHE A 143 -1.01 -9.02 20.34
N ALA A 144 -1.81 -10.06 20.05
CA ALA A 144 -1.30 -11.33 19.54
C ALA A 144 -0.50 -11.17 18.24
N THR A 145 -1.00 -10.37 17.29
CA THR A 145 -0.33 -10.14 15.99
C THR A 145 1.05 -9.51 16.18
N LYS A 146 1.14 -8.48 17.02
CA LYS A 146 2.42 -7.82 17.31
C LYS A 146 3.38 -8.74 18.03
N ALA A 147 2.92 -9.40 19.07
CA ALA A 147 3.74 -10.30 19.87
C ALA A 147 4.22 -11.53 19.06
N PHE A 148 3.37 -12.06 18.18
CA PHE A 148 3.81 -13.14 17.28
C PHE A 148 4.82 -12.64 16.23
N PHE A 149 4.65 -11.43 15.71
CA PHE A 149 5.66 -10.82 14.85
C PHE A 149 7.01 -10.72 15.56
N GLU A 150 7.08 -10.29 16.82
CA GLU A 150 8.30 -10.25 17.62
C GLU A 150 8.91 -11.66 17.82
N ILE A 151 8.07 -12.69 18.00
CA ILE A 151 8.51 -14.08 18.05
C ILE A 151 9.15 -14.48 16.71
N THR A 152 8.54 -14.16 15.58
CA THR A 152 9.11 -14.48 14.26
C THR A 152 10.47 -13.81 14.05
N GLN A 153 10.69 -12.58 14.51
CA GLN A 153 11.98 -11.91 14.41
C GLN A 153 13.11 -12.63 15.18
N THR A 154 12.78 -13.36 16.21
CA THR A 154 13.77 -14.09 17.05
C THR A 154 13.96 -15.54 16.62
N GLU A 155 12.89 -16.19 16.19
CA GLU A 155 12.87 -17.63 15.88
C GLU A 155 13.27 -17.94 14.44
N LEU A 156 12.97 -17.05 13.47
CA LEU A 156 13.30 -17.29 12.08
C LEU A 156 14.77 -16.97 11.80
N LYS A 157 15.46 -17.89 11.12
CA LYS A 157 16.85 -17.75 10.70
C LYS A 157 16.98 -18.18 9.25
N ALA A 158 17.74 -17.47 8.46
CA ALA A 158 17.96 -17.79 7.05
C ALA A 158 18.56 -19.19 6.89
N GLY A 159 17.95 -20.00 6.03
CA GLY A 159 18.39 -21.36 5.76
C GLY A 159 18.16 -22.37 6.89
N VAL A 160 17.46 -21.98 7.98
CA VAL A 160 17.12 -22.88 9.09
C VAL A 160 15.62 -23.17 9.08
N PRO A 161 15.22 -24.43 8.87
CA PRO A 161 13.82 -24.84 8.94
C PRO A 161 13.20 -24.55 10.31
N VAL A 162 11.92 -24.20 10.31
CA VAL A 162 11.15 -23.94 11.54
C VAL A 162 9.92 -24.84 11.61
N ASN A 163 9.56 -25.23 12.83
CA ASN A 163 8.35 -25.99 13.10
C ASN A 163 7.20 -25.04 13.42
N VAL A 164 6.16 -25.06 12.59
CA VAL A 164 4.91 -24.31 12.83
C VAL A 164 3.83 -25.33 13.20
N THR A 165 3.41 -25.30 14.46
CA THR A 165 2.27 -26.11 14.91
C THR A 165 0.99 -25.32 14.63
N VAL A 166 0.07 -25.95 13.92
CA VAL A 166 -1.23 -25.40 13.57
C VAL A 166 -2.35 -26.33 14.02
N ARG A 167 -3.51 -25.75 14.33
CA ARG A 167 -4.74 -26.50 14.53
C ARG A 167 -5.64 -26.30 13.31
N ARG A 168 -5.95 -27.43 12.65
CA ARG A 168 -6.83 -27.51 11.47
C ARG A 168 -8.07 -28.32 11.84
N GLY A 169 -9.18 -27.61 12.01
CA GLY A 169 -10.35 -28.20 12.66
C GLY A 169 -10.05 -28.54 14.12
N GLU A 170 -10.21 -29.82 14.50
CA GLU A 170 -9.89 -30.30 15.86
C GLU A 170 -8.50 -30.91 15.99
N ALA A 171 -7.80 -31.12 14.88
CA ALA A 171 -6.49 -31.79 14.88
C ALA A 171 -5.33 -30.79 14.87
N GLU A 172 -4.35 -31.03 15.72
CA GLU A 172 -3.06 -30.33 15.66
C GLU A 172 -2.08 -31.08 14.75
N GLN A 173 -1.31 -30.32 13.99
CA GLN A 173 -0.23 -30.85 13.16
C GLN A 173 0.94 -29.87 13.14
N THR A 174 2.14 -30.40 12.99
CA THR A 174 3.34 -29.58 12.84
C THR A 174 3.82 -29.63 11.41
N LEU A 175 4.01 -28.45 10.82
CA LEU A 175 4.53 -28.23 9.49
C LEU A 175 5.98 -27.74 9.61
N VAL A 176 6.85 -28.20 8.71
CA VAL A 176 8.25 -27.76 8.64
C VAL A 176 8.37 -26.79 7.46
N LEU A 177 8.73 -25.54 7.75
CA LEU A 177 8.86 -24.47 6.77
C LEU A 177 10.30 -23.98 6.69
N ASN A 178 10.75 -23.63 5.49
CA ASN A 178 12.00 -22.89 5.29
C ASN A 178 11.63 -21.42 5.12
N PRO A 179 11.98 -20.52 6.06
CA PRO A 179 11.60 -19.12 5.98
C PRO A 179 12.22 -18.43 4.75
N ASP A 180 11.44 -17.59 4.06
CA ASP A 180 11.92 -16.74 2.97
C ASP A 180 12.36 -15.39 3.49
N LEU A 181 13.35 -14.80 2.82
CA LEU A 181 13.72 -13.41 3.00
C LEU A 181 12.92 -12.53 2.04
N ILE A 182 12.18 -11.57 2.58
CA ILE A 182 11.39 -10.61 1.79
C ILE A 182 11.72 -9.18 2.15
N CYS A 183 11.40 -8.24 1.27
CA CYS A 183 11.37 -6.82 1.62
C CYS A 183 10.39 -6.57 2.77
N ASP A 184 10.80 -5.85 3.80
CA ASP A 184 9.97 -5.53 4.98
C ASP A 184 9.12 -4.28 4.77
N TYR A 185 8.32 -4.32 3.70
CA TYR A 185 7.35 -3.28 3.37
C TYR A 185 5.98 -3.93 3.15
N PRO A 186 5.06 -3.86 4.14
CA PRO A 186 3.70 -4.34 3.95
C PRO A 186 3.03 -3.69 2.75
N VAL A 187 2.34 -4.49 1.93
CA VAL A 187 1.56 -4.01 0.78
C VAL A 187 0.08 -4.18 1.10
N ILE A 188 -0.65 -3.08 1.18
CA ILE A 188 -2.03 -3.06 1.66
C ILE A 188 -2.98 -2.35 0.70
N VAL A 189 -4.25 -2.76 0.72
CA VAL A 189 -5.32 -2.05 0.00
C VAL A 189 -5.79 -0.87 0.86
N GLY A 190 -5.66 0.33 0.33
CA GLY A 190 -6.15 1.56 0.94
C GLY A 190 -7.65 1.79 0.71
N PRO A 191 -8.32 2.59 1.57
CA PRO A 191 -9.75 2.85 1.49
C PRO A 191 -10.18 3.87 0.44
N GLY A 192 -9.23 4.57 -0.21
CA GLY A 192 -9.51 5.64 -1.17
C GLY A 192 -10.16 5.15 -2.46
N ASP A 193 -11.05 5.96 -3.02
CA ASP A 193 -11.73 5.69 -4.30
C ASP A 193 -10.97 6.24 -5.52
N GLU A 194 -9.97 7.08 -5.29
CA GLU A 194 -9.09 7.61 -6.32
C GLU A 194 -8.24 6.51 -6.97
N VAL A 195 -7.90 6.68 -8.24
CA VAL A 195 -6.91 5.86 -8.93
C VAL A 195 -5.54 6.32 -8.48
N ASN A 196 -5.06 5.75 -7.36
CA ASN A 196 -3.83 6.16 -6.72
C ASN A 196 -3.14 5.00 -5.98
N ALA A 197 -1.83 5.12 -5.82
CA ALA A 197 -0.99 4.33 -4.93
C ALA A 197 0.08 5.24 -4.33
N TYR A 198 0.71 4.83 -3.25
CA TYR A 198 1.84 5.55 -2.67
C TYR A 198 2.69 4.67 -1.75
N ALA A 199 3.96 5.03 -1.68
CA ALA A 199 4.91 4.58 -0.68
C ALA A 199 5.02 5.64 0.43
N ASP A 200 5.05 5.24 1.71
CA ASP A 200 5.18 6.16 2.83
C ASP A 200 6.49 6.00 3.64
N GLY A 201 7.44 5.23 3.10
CA GLY A 201 8.69 4.89 3.77
C GLY A 201 8.60 3.68 4.71
N SER A 202 7.38 3.20 4.99
CA SER A 202 7.13 2.05 5.88
C SER A 202 6.31 0.94 5.22
N LYS A 203 5.48 1.27 4.24
CA LYS A 203 4.59 0.36 3.50
C LYS A 203 4.29 0.90 2.11
N VAL A 204 3.64 0.06 1.32
CA VAL A 204 3.03 0.41 0.02
C VAL A 204 1.51 0.34 0.16
N VAL A 205 0.81 1.36 -0.29
CA VAL A 205 -0.65 1.44 -0.25
C VAL A 205 -1.19 1.53 -1.68
N ILE A 206 -2.00 0.56 -2.08
CA ILE A 206 -2.71 0.55 -3.35
C ILE A 206 -4.17 0.89 -3.06
N GLN A 207 -4.66 2.03 -3.54
CA GLN A 207 -6.03 2.43 -3.28
C GLN A 207 -7.03 1.51 -4.01
N LYS A 208 -8.21 1.32 -3.42
CA LYS A 208 -9.24 0.48 -4.04
C LYS A 208 -9.70 1.02 -5.40
N GLY A 209 -9.55 2.34 -5.66
CA GLY A 209 -9.79 2.94 -6.97
C GLY A 209 -8.83 2.40 -8.03
N LEU A 210 -7.53 2.30 -7.72
CA LEU A 210 -6.54 1.70 -8.61
C LEU A 210 -6.81 0.20 -8.82
N MET A 211 -7.19 -0.53 -7.77
CA MET A 211 -7.55 -1.95 -7.88
C MET A 211 -8.74 -2.20 -8.82
N ARG A 212 -9.62 -1.21 -9.00
CA ARG A 212 -10.74 -1.26 -9.98
C ARG A 212 -10.32 -0.81 -11.37
N PHE A 213 -9.40 0.15 -11.46
CA PHE A 213 -8.91 0.72 -12.71
C PHE A 213 -8.01 -0.27 -13.47
N ALA A 214 -7.16 -1.00 -12.76
CA ALA A 214 -6.23 -1.95 -13.34
C ALA A 214 -6.98 -3.11 -14.01
N GLU A 215 -6.67 -3.37 -15.28
CA GLU A 215 -7.30 -4.40 -16.11
C GLU A 215 -6.68 -5.78 -15.93
N SER A 216 -5.45 -5.83 -15.38
CA SER A 216 -4.73 -7.08 -15.16
C SER A 216 -4.00 -7.10 -13.80
N ASP A 217 -3.53 -8.28 -13.39
CA ASP A 217 -2.65 -8.43 -12.23
C ASP A 217 -1.25 -7.85 -12.52
N GLU A 218 -0.81 -7.86 -13.76
CA GLU A 218 0.47 -7.28 -14.22
C GLU A 218 0.51 -5.77 -14.03
N GLU A 219 -0.60 -5.07 -14.28
CA GLU A 219 -0.68 -3.62 -14.05
C GLU A 219 -0.60 -3.28 -12.56
N ILE A 220 -1.23 -4.08 -11.70
CA ILE A 220 -1.09 -3.93 -10.25
C ILE A 220 0.33 -4.25 -9.81
N ALA A 221 0.94 -5.31 -10.36
CA ALA A 221 2.32 -5.68 -10.07
C ALA A 221 3.30 -4.57 -10.44
N LEU A 222 3.11 -3.91 -11.58
CA LEU A 222 3.90 -2.77 -12.02
C LEU A 222 3.85 -1.63 -11.00
N VAL A 223 2.64 -1.27 -10.55
CA VAL A 223 2.48 -0.19 -9.57
C VAL A 223 3.08 -0.60 -8.21
N VAL A 224 2.87 -1.84 -7.77
CA VAL A 224 3.51 -2.34 -6.53
C VAL A 224 5.02 -2.25 -6.61
N ALA A 225 5.63 -2.64 -7.73
CA ALA A 225 7.07 -2.61 -7.91
C ALA A 225 7.62 -1.16 -7.95
N HIS A 226 6.90 -0.24 -8.60
CA HIS A 226 7.22 1.19 -8.63
C HIS A 226 7.19 1.81 -7.22
N GLU A 227 6.13 1.60 -6.46
CA GLU A 227 6.00 2.10 -5.08
C GLU A 227 7.01 1.44 -4.13
N LEU A 228 7.27 0.15 -4.32
CA LEU A 228 8.30 -0.54 -3.55
C LEU A 228 9.70 0.03 -3.83
N ALA A 229 9.98 0.42 -5.09
CA ALA A 229 11.23 1.07 -5.45
C ALA A 229 11.40 2.42 -4.75
N HIS A 230 10.33 3.23 -4.63
CA HIS A 230 10.37 4.47 -3.84
C HIS A 230 10.80 4.22 -2.39
N ASN A 231 10.25 3.19 -1.75
CA ASN A 231 10.64 2.80 -0.40
C ASN A 231 12.07 2.27 -0.33
N ALA A 232 12.45 1.36 -1.21
CA ALA A 232 13.77 0.72 -1.22
C ALA A 232 14.91 1.72 -1.50
N MET A 233 14.64 2.74 -2.35
CA MET A 233 15.59 3.80 -2.68
C MET A 233 15.53 4.99 -1.71
N THR A 234 14.71 4.91 -0.67
CA THR A 234 14.57 5.93 0.39
C THR A 234 14.12 7.31 -0.12
N HIS A 235 13.35 7.35 -1.22
CA HIS A 235 12.91 8.62 -1.83
C HIS A 235 12.05 9.43 -0.87
N VAL A 236 11.17 8.79 -0.08
CA VAL A 236 10.30 9.45 0.91
C VAL A 236 11.12 10.16 1.98
N GLN A 237 12.17 9.50 2.51
CA GLN A 237 13.07 10.10 3.50
C GLN A 237 13.87 11.26 2.89
N SER A 238 14.33 11.11 1.64
CA SER A 238 15.06 12.14 0.91
C SER A 238 14.20 13.37 0.66
N GLN A 239 12.94 13.20 0.21
CA GLN A 239 11.99 14.31 0.04
C GLN A 239 11.71 15.04 1.36
N THR A 240 11.50 14.29 2.44
CA THR A 240 11.28 14.88 3.77
C THR A 240 12.49 15.66 4.25
N THR A 241 13.70 15.11 4.08
CA THR A 241 14.94 15.78 4.44
C THR A 241 15.13 17.06 3.62
N ASN A 242 14.90 17.01 2.31
CA ASN A 242 15.01 18.18 1.42
C ASN A 242 14.01 19.27 1.81
N TYR A 243 12.76 18.89 2.13
CA TYR A 243 11.76 19.83 2.62
C TYR A 243 12.23 20.57 3.89
N TRP A 244 12.75 19.82 4.88
CA TRP A 244 13.27 20.43 6.10
C TRP A 244 14.47 21.34 5.87
N LEU A 245 15.40 20.95 5.00
CA LEU A 245 16.55 21.79 4.64
C LEU A 245 16.10 23.08 3.94
N GLY A 246 15.16 23.01 3.01
CA GLY A 246 14.57 24.19 2.38
C GLY A 246 13.78 25.05 3.37
N SER A 247 13.08 24.43 4.31
CA SER A 247 12.31 25.15 5.34
C SER A 247 13.18 25.93 6.30
N VAL A 248 14.46 25.56 6.52
CA VAL A 248 15.43 26.38 7.26
C VAL A 248 15.64 27.72 6.58
N VAL A 249 15.67 27.77 5.25
CA VAL A 249 15.76 29.01 4.47
C VAL A 249 14.51 29.85 4.67
N ASP A 250 13.31 29.25 4.67
CA ASP A 250 12.06 29.93 4.95
C ASP A 250 12.04 30.55 6.36
N ILE A 251 12.52 29.83 7.36
CA ILE A 251 12.63 30.31 8.76
C ILE A 251 13.61 31.48 8.85
N LEU A 252 14.77 31.40 8.21
CA LEU A 252 15.76 32.47 8.18
C LEU A 252 15.20 33.72 7.47
N ALA A 253 14.53 33.56 6.33
CA ALA A 253 13.87 34.64 5.64
C ALA A 253 12.82 35.34 6.51
N ALA A 254 12.00 34.56 7.23
CA ALA A 254 10.99 35.06 8.16
C ALA A 254 11.61 35.88 9.30
N ALA A 255 12.80 35.51 9.80
CA ALA A 255 13.54 36.26 10.81
C ALA A 255 13.97 37.65 10.32
N TYR A 256 14.09 37.86 9.00
CA TYR A 256 14.33 39.16 8.35
C TYR A 256 13.05 39.83 7.83
N GLY A 257 11.87 39.35 8.26
CA GLY A 257 10.56 39.92 7.90
C GLY A 257 10.08 39.52 6.49
N ILE A 258 10.72 38.57 5.83
CA ILE A 258 10.33 38.11 4.49
C ILE A 258 9.45 36.88 4.65
N ASN A 259 8.16 36.99 4.28
CA ASN A 259 7.24 35.85 4.30
C ASN A 259 7.33 35.10 2.96
N THR A 260 7.99 33.93 2.99
CA THR A 260 8.14 33.06 1.81
C THR A 260 7.00 32.05 1.66
N GLY A 261 6.12 31.93 2.67
CA GLY A 261 4.99 30.98 2.66
C GLY A 261 5.39 29.51 2.55
N GLY A 262 6.63 29.14 2.94
CA GLY A 262 7.14 27.78 2.82
C GLY A 262 7.66 27.42 1.41
N LEU A 263 7.93 28.42 0.59
CA LEU A 263 8.34 28.25 -0.82
C LEU A 263 9.62 27.42 -0.97
N PHE A 264 10.65 27.72 -0.17
CA PHE A 264 11.94 27.03 -0.29
C PHE A 264 11.86 25.59 0.18
N GLY A 265 11.07 25.29 1.23
CA GLY A 265 10.78 23.91 1.64
C GLY A 265 10.10 23.11 0.52
N ALA A 266 9.05 23.69 -0.08
CA ALA A 266 8.31 23.06 -1.18
C ALA A 266 9.18 22.88 -2.44
N LEU A 267 9.98 23.89 -2.81
CA LEU A 267 10.89 23.80 -3.96
C LEU A 267 11.97 22.71 -3.73
N ALA A 268 12.56 22.63 -2.53
CA ALA A 268 13.58 21.65 -2.23
C ALA A 268 13.02 20.22 -2.22
N ALA A 269 11.79 20.00 -1.72
CA ALA A 269 11.12 18.69 -1.76
C ALA A 269 10.86 18.23 -3.21
N ASN A 270 10.52 19.16 -4.11
CA ASN A 270 10.17 18.85 -5.49
C ASN A 270 11.37 18.85 -6.45
N TYR A 271 12.55 19.34 -6.02
CA TYR A 271 13.71 19.51 -6.89
C TYR A 271 14.17 18.21 -7.54
N TYR A 272 14.15 17.11 -6.78
CA TYR A 272 14.55 15.78 -7.27
C TYR A 272 13.36 14.85 -7.61
N SER A 273 12.13 15.36 -7.66
CA SER A 273 10.96 14.49 -7.84
C SER A 273 10.98 13.74 -9.18
N LYS A 274 11.45 14.37 -10.27
CA LYS A 274 11.56 13.75 -11.60
C LYS A 274 12.63 12.67 -11.64
N ASP A 275 13.75 12.89 -10.97
CA ASP A 275 14.85 11.92 -10.91
C ASP A 275 14.44 10.71 -10.04
N PHE A 276 13.70 10.96 -8.94
CA PHE A 276 13.15 9.89 -8.11
C PHE A 276 12.12 9.05 -8.87
N GLU A 277 11.30 9.67 -9.72
CA GLU A 277 10.36 8.95 -10.58
C GLU A 277 11.10 8.08 -11.61
N ALA A 278 12.13 8.62 -12.25
CA ALA A 278 12.94 7.89 -13.21
C ALA A 278 13.69 6.72 -12.54
N GLU A 279 14.23 6.92 -11.33
CA GLU A 279 14.88 5.87 -10.56
C GLU A 279 13.88 4.81 -10.10
N ALA A 280 12.67 5.21 -9.66
CA ALA A 280 11.61 4.28 -9.26
C ALA A 280 11.11 3.45 -10.44
N ASP A 281 10.97 4.03 -11.63
CA ASP A 281 10.66 3.29 -12.85
C ASP A 281 11.77 2.27 -13.19
N TYR A 282 13.03 2.71 -13.15
CA TYR A 282 14.18 1.86 -13.46
C TYR A 282 14.28 0.67 -12.51
N VAL A 283 14.32 0.93 -11.20
CA VAL A 283 14.44 -0.11 -10.17
C VAL A 283 13.18 -0.97 -10.09
N GLY A 284 12.00 -0.36 -10.21
CA GLY A 284 10.71 -1.07 -10.21
C GLY A 284 10.59 -2.07 -11.36
N LEU A 285 11.04 -1.73 -12.57
CA LEU A 285 11.07 -2.65 -13.70
C LEU A 285 12.01 -3.84 -13.43
N TYR A 286 13.15 -3.63 -12.77
CA TYR A 286 14.01 -4.74 -12.33
C TYR A 286 13.35 -5.61 -11.26
N MET A 287 12.65 -5.02 -10.28
CA MET A 287 11.91 -5.78 -9.27
C MET A 287 10.81 -6.64 -9.92
N LEU A 288 10.08 -6.07 -10.87
CA LEU A 288 9.03 -6.74 -11.65
C LEU A 288 9.61 -7.92 -12.45
N ALA A 289 10.71 -7.66 -13.17
CA ALA A 289 11.40 -8.66 -14.00
C ALA A 289 11.97 -9.84 -13.17
N ARG A 290 12.49 -9.56 -11.97
CA ARG A 290 12.99 -10.57 -11.02
C ARG A 290 11.87 -11.44 -10.48
N ALA A 291 10.69 -10.89 -10.27
CA ALA A 291 9.49 -11.62 -9.85
C ALA A 291 8.86 -12.46 -10.98
N GLY A 292 9.47 -12.47 -12.18
CA GLY A 292 9.00 -13.26 -13.32
C GLY A 292 7.89 -12.61 -14.14
N HIS A 293 7.52 -11.38 -13.82
CA HIS A 293 6.53 -10.63 -14.60
C HIS A 293 7.09 -10.15 -15.96
N LYS A 294 6.17 -9.91 -16.90
CA LYS A 294 6.48 -9.22 -18.16
C LYS A 294 6.65 -7.72 -17.89
N VAL A 295 7.61 -7.11 -18.57
CA VAL A 295 7.91 -5.67 -18.42
C VAL A 295 7.55 -4.86 -19.66
N ASP A 296 7.28 -5.52 -20.79
CA ASP A 296 7.10 -4.89 -22.11
C ASP A 296 5.96 -3.89 -22.16
N ASP A 297 4.87 -4.20 -21.46
CA ASP A 297 3.63 -3.41 -21.45
C ASP A 297 3.64 -2.29 -20.37
N ALA A 298 4.70 -2.17 -19.57
CA ALA A 298 4.77 -1.18 -18.50
C ALA A 298 4.51 0.27 -18.98
N PRO A 299 5.10 0.74 -20.12
CA PRO A 299 4.80 2.08 -20.61
C PRO A 299 3.35 2.28 -21.04
N LEU A 300 2.65 1.21 -21.46
CA LEU A 300 1.25 1.30 -21.90
C LEU A 300 0.31 1.63 -20.74
N PHE A 301 0.51 1.01 -19.58
CA PHE A 301 -0.27 1.31 -18.38
C PHE A 301 -0.18 2.79 -18.00
N TRP A 302 1.03 3.34 -17.94
CA TRP A 302 1.24 4.75 -17.59
C TRP A 302 0.66 5.71 -18.64
N ARG A 303 0.76 5.37 -19.93
CA ARG A 303 0.13 6.15 -21.02
C ARG A 303 -1.40 6.13 -20.91
N ARG A 304 -2.00 4.97 -20.60
CA ARG A 304 -3.45 4.84 -20.38
C ARG A 304 -3.91 5.64 -19.16
N LEU A 305 -3.18 5.53 -18.05
CA LEU A 305 -3.46 6.32 -16.84
C LEU A 305 -3.42 7.84 -17.12
N ALA A 306 -2.45 8.30 -17.89
CA ALA A 306 -2.33 9.70 -18.32
C ALA A 306 -3.48 10.12 -19.24
N ALA A 307 -3.89 9.26 -20.18
CA ALA A 307 -4.98 9.55 -21.12
C ALA A 307 -6.36 9.65 -20.44
N GLU A 308 -6.60 8.81 -19.44
CA GLU A 308 -7.86 8.83 -18.67
C GLU A 308 -8.00 10.08 -17.77
N ASN A 309 -6.91 10.75 -17.48
CA ASN A 309 -6.89 11.89 -16.56
C ASN A 309 -6.10 13.10 -17.12
N PRO A 310 -6.44 13.63 -18.31
CA PRO A 310 -5.65 14.67 -18.97
C PRO A 310 -5.59 16.01 -18.21
N GLY A 311 -6.50 16.24 -17.27
CA GLY A 311 -6.53 17.43 -16.40
C GLY A 311 -5.96 17.23 -15.00
N SER A 312 -5.44 16.05 -14.68
CA SER A 312 -5.10 15.65 -13.31
C SER A 312 -3.74 16.18 -12.82
N ILE A 313 -2.98 16.89 -13.66
CA ILE A 313 -1.72 17.55 -13.24
C ILE A 313 -1.93 18.48 -12.03
N ASN A 314 -3.18 18.95 -11.82
CA ASN A 314 -3.58 19.81 -10.70
C ASN A 314 -4.61 19.14 -9.76
N GLN A 315 -4.90 17.85 -9.89
CA GLN A 315 -5.91 17.14 -9.11
C GLN A 315 -5.31 16.03 -8.24
N ARG A 316 -6.11 15.55 -7.28
CA ARG A 316 -5.73 14.44 -6.39
C ARG A 316 -5.71 13.12 -7.18
N GLY A 317 -4.61 12.40 -7.16
CA GLY A 317 -4.46 11.10 -7.81
C GLY A 317 -3.01 10.79 -8.12
N MET A 318 -2.75 9.60 -8.68
CA MET A 318 -1.42 9.09 -8.95
C MET A 318 -0.59 10.02 -9.86
N LEU A 319 -1.19 10.65 -10.87
CA LEU A 319 -0.48 11.59 -11.75
C LEU A 319 -0.10 12.91 -11.08
N ALA A 320 -0.75 13.27 -9.96
CA ALA A 320 -0.36 14.45 -9.20
C ALA A 320 0.89 14.19 -8.34
N SER A 321 1.02 12.96 -7.82
CA SER A 321 2.20 12.51 -7.07
C SER A 321 3.32 11.96 -7.98
N HIS A 322 2.97 11.39 -9.16
CA HIS A 322 3.88 10.74 -10.11
C HIS A 322 3.71 11.34 -11.52
N PRO A 323 4.26 12.54 -11.79
CA PRO A 323 4.11 13.19 -13.09
C PRO A 323 4.67 12.33 -14.23
N THR A 324 3.86 12.12 -15.27
CA THR A 324 4.29 11.42 -16.48
C THR A 324 4.91 12.41 -17.47
N THR A 325 6.16 12.18 -17.85
CA THR A 325 6.85 12.98 -18.86
C THR A 325 7.26 12.09 -20.04
N PRO A 326 7.42 12.65 -21.26
CA PRO A 326 7.91 11.87 -22.41
C PRO A 326 9.25 11.19 -22.12
N GLU A 327 10.12 11.83 -21.34
CA GLU A 327 11.44 11.30 -20.97
C GLU A 327 11.31 10.00 -20.16
N ARG A 328 10.33 9.91 -19.21
CA ARG A 328 10.09 8.69 -18.44
C ARG A 328 9.75 7.51 -19.34
N PHE A 329 8.89 7.70 -20.35
CA PHE A 329 8.54 6.62 -21.29
C PHE A 329 9.73 6.11 -22.09
N VAL A 330 10.56 7.04 -22.59
CA VAL A 330 11.79 6.67 -23.33
C VAL A 330 12.76 5.92 -22.42
N ALA A 331 12.92 6.37 -21.16
CA ALA A 331 13.77 5.71 -20.18
C ALA A 331 13.25 4.30 -19.81
N MET A 332 11.94 4.13 -19.63
CA MET A 332 11.35 2.80 -19.41
C MET A 332 11.62 1.84 -20.57
N GLU A 333 11.43 2.30 -21.82
CA GLU A 333 11.71 1.49 -23.01
C GLU A 333 13.21 1.11 -23.13
N ALA A 334 14.10 2.00 -22.73
CA ALA A 334 15.53 1.69 -22.67
C ALA A 334 15.84 0.66 -21.57
N THR A 335 15.23 0.80 -20.40
CA THR A 335 15.37 -0.14 -19.28
C THR A 335 14.84 -1.53 -19.65
N ILE A 336 13.71 -1.62 -20.34
CA ILE A 336 13.17 -2.89 -20.83
C ILE A 336 14.18 -3.59 -21.75
N LYS A 337 14.77 -2.87 -22.71
CA LYS A 337 15.79 -3.42 -23.60
C LYS A 337 17.03 -3.89 -22.83
N GLU A 338 17.44 -3.16 -21.80
CA GLU A 338 18.55 -3.55 -20.92
C GLU A 338 18.23 -4.86 -20.17
N ILE A 339 17.04 -4.96 -19.58
CA ILE A 339 16.57 -6.17 -18.88
C ILE A 339 16.54 -7.36 -19.83
N GLU A 340 16.01 -7.21 -21.04
CA GLU A 340 15.95 -8.27 -22.04
C GLU A 340 17.33 -8.70 -22.52
N ALA A 341 18.25 -7.76 -22.73
CA ALA A 341 19.63 -8.06 -23.07
C ALA A 341 20.33 -8.86 -21.96
N LYS A 342 20.12 -8.48 -20.67
CA LYS A 342 20.64 -9.24 -19.53
C LYS A 342 20.03 -10.64 -19.45
N ARG A 343 18.71 -10.78 -19.69
CA ARG A 343 18.03 -12.09 -19.77
C ARG A 343 18.62 -12.98 -20.89
N ALA A 344 18.76 -12.43 -22.10
CA ALA A 344 19.33 -13.13 -23.24
C ALA A 344 20.79 -13.57 -23.01
N ALA A 345 21.55 -12.78 -22.28
CA ALA A 345 22.93 -13.06 -21.90
C ALA A 345 23.06 -13.91 -20.62
N ASN A 346 21.95 -14.36 -20.03
CA ASN A 346 21.89 -15.06 -18.74
C ASN A 346 22.64 -14.33 -17.62
N GLN A 347 22.59 -13.01 -17.61
CA GLN A 347 23.18 -12.15 -16.60
C GLN A 347 22.21 -11.90 -15.44
N PRO A 348 22.71 -11.63 -14.21
CA PRO A 348 21.87 -11.25 -13.10
C PRO A 348 21.04 -9.99 -13.38
N LEU A 349 19.75 -10.03 -13.07
CA LEU A 349 18.86 -8.88 -13.17
C LEU A 349 19.07 -7.95 -11.97
N VAL A 350 20.17 -7.19 -11.98
CA VAL A 350 20.51 -6.20 -10.95
C VAL A 350 20.61 -4.83 -11.61
N PRO A 351 19.89 -3.82 -11.08
CA PRO A 351 19.97 -2.45 -11.59
C PRO A 351 21.34 -1.83 -11.26
N GLU A 352 21.84 -0.96 -12.13
CA GLU A 352 23.16 -0.33 -11.97
C GLU A 352 23.11 0.99 -11.18
N VAL A 353 22.21 1.10 -10.20
CA VAL A 353 21.95 2.35 -9.44
C VAL A 353 23.19 2.82 -8.67
N ASP A 354 23.95 1.89 -8.07
CA ASP A 354 25.11 2.25 -7.26
C ASP A 354 26.27 2.80 -8.09
N ARG A 355 26.40 2.37 -9.35
CA ARG A 355 27.39 2.94 -10.29
C ARG A 355 27.04 4.37 -10.69
N ALA A 356 25.77 4.64 -10.98
CA ALA A 356 25.29 5.97 -11.34
C ALA A 356 25.44 6.96 -10.18
N ARG A 357 25.14 6.53 -8.95
CA ARG A 357 25.32 7.33 -7.73
C ARG A 357 26.78 7.59 -7.41
N ALA A 358 27.66 6.60 -7.59
CA ALA A 358 29.11 6.77 -7.42
C ALA A 358 29.68 7.75 -8.44
N ALA A 359 29.28 7.66 -9.71
CA ALA A 359 29.71 8.59 -10.76
C ALA A 359 29.19 10.03 -10.55
N ALA A 360 28.00 10.18 -9.98
CA ALA A 360 27.44 11.49 -9.64
C ALA A 360 28.06 12.12 -8.38
N ALA A 361 28.73 11.32 -7.53
CA ALA A 361 29.39 11.77 -6.31
C ALA A 361 30.87 12.16 -6.55
N GLU A 362 31.46 11.84 -7.72
CA GLU A 362 32.78 12.33 -8.08
C GLU A 362 32.69 13.82 -8.48
N PRO A 363 33.43 14.71 -7.80
CA PRO A 363 33.44 16.12 -8.16
C PRO A 363 33.97 16.26 -9.60
N ALA A 364 33.26 17.02 -10.43
CA ALA A 364 33.74 17.40 -11.74
C ALA A 364 35.11 18.11 -11.58
N GLU A 365 36.18 17.53 -12.12
CA GLU A 365 37.50 18.14 -12.17
C GLU A 365 37.54 19.44 -13.01
#